data_4ec2e19abfcd3dfa3df6828c41773fac
#
_entry.id   4ec2e19abfcd3dfa3df6828c41773fac
#
_cell.length_a   1.000
_cell.length_b   1.000
_cell.length_c   1.000
_cell.angle_alpha   90.00
_cell.angle_beta   90.00
_cell.angle_gamma   90.00
#
_symmetry.space_group_name_H-M   'P 1'
#
loop_
_entity.id
_entity.type
_entity.pdbx_description
1 polymer ?
#
loop_
_entity_poly.entity_id
_entity_poly.type
_entity_poly.pdbx_seq_one_letter_code
_entity_poly.pdbx_strand_id
1 'polypeptide(L)'
;IVWDFINYARSQNIMVGPGRGSAAGSIVSYTLGITNIDPVRYNLLFERFLNPERVSMPDIDVDFCFERRQEVIDYVVRKYGKDRVVQIVTFGTMAAKAVIRDVGRVLGHPYGFVDRISKMIPPDPGMTLAKAFEAEPQLQTAYDSDEEVKALIDMARKLEGVTRNAGKHAGGVVISPSLITDFAPLYCDNEGLHPVTHFDKND
;
A
#
# COMPACT_ATOMS: atom_id res chain seq x y z
N ILE A 1 3.78 -22.22 4.05
CA ILE A 1 2.77 -21.19 4.27
C ILE A 1 2.11 -20.80 2.93
N VAL A 2 2.87 -20.28 1.94
CA VAL A 2 2.31 -19.78 0.66
C VAL A 2 1.55 -20.87 -0.09
N TRP A 3 2.16 -22.01 -0.31
CA TRP A 3 1.53 -23.19 -0.91
C TRP A 3 0.21 -23.59 -0.22
N ASP A 4 0.19 -23.51 1.09
CA ASP A 4 -0.93 -23.95 1.91
C ASP A 4 -2.18 -23.08 1.73
N PHE A 5 -2.05 -21.76 1.84
CA PHE A 5 -3.21 -20.88 1.65
C PHE A 5 -3.67 -20.81 0.19
N ILE A 6 -2.77 -21.03 -0.79
CA ILE A 6 -3.15 -21.15 -2.20
C ILE A 6 -3.99 -22.41 -2.42
N ASN A 7 -3.58 -23.54 -1.85
CA ASN A 7 -4.36 -24.79 -1.95
C ASN A 7 -5.69 -24.71 -1.22
N TYR A 8 -5.74 -24.04 -0.06
CA TYR A 8 -7.00 -23.74 0.58
C TYR A 8 -7.92 -22.94 -0.35
N ALA A 9 -7.43 -21.84 -0.93
CA ALA A 9 -8.22 -21.02 -1.83
C ALA A 9 -8.78 -21.84 -3.00
N ARG A 10 -7.94 -22.65 -3.65
CA ARG A 10 -8.36 -23.55 -4.75
C ARG A 10 -9.40 -24.58 -4.31
N SER A 11 -9.23 -25.19 -3.12
CA SER A 11 -10.18 -26.17 -2.57
C SER A 11 -11.57 -25.56 -2.29
N GLN A 12 -11.61 -24.25 -2.04
CA GLN A 12 -12.84 -23.49 -1.85
C GLN A 12 -13.34 -22.85 -3.15
N ASN A 13 -12.78 -23.20 -4.32
CA ASN A 13 -13.07 -22.57 -5.61
C ASN A 13 -12.90 -21.03 -5.59
N ILE A 14 -11.94 -20.55 -4.82
CA ILE A 14 -11.51 -19.14 -4.85
C ILE A 14 -10.46 -19.00 -5.95
N MET A 15 -10.71 -18.10 -6.89
CA MET A 15 -9.81 -17.86 -8.01
C MET A 15 -8.47 -17.33 -7.52
N VAL A 16 -7.37 -17.95 -7.99
CA VAL A 16 -5.99 -17.56 -7.70
C VAL A 16 -5.31 -17.19 -9.01
N GLY A 17 -4.61 -16.07 -9.03
CA GLY A 17 -3.86 -15.61 -10.18
C GLY A 17 -2.72 -16.56 -10.56
N PRO A 18 -2.21 -16.49 -11.80
CA PRO A 18 -1.18 -17.40 -12.31
C PRO A 18 0.21 -17.17 -11.69
N GLY A 19 0.39 -16.11 -10.96
CA GLY A 19 1.65 -15.62 -10.44
C GLY A 19 2.14 -14.39 -11.19
N ARG A 20 2.91 -13.56 -10.52
CA ARG A 20 3.49 -12.34 -11.06
C ARG A 20 4.84 -12.01 -10.43
N GLY A 21 5.50 -10.97 -10.94
CA GLY A 21 6.78 -10.53 -10.40
C GLY A 21 7.90 -11.56 -10.58
N SER A 22 8.86 -11.53 -9.69
CA SER A 22 10.06 -12.39 -9.75
C SER A 22 9.79 -13.86 -9.46
N ALA A 23 8.76 -14.16 -8.66
CA ALA A 23 8.38 -15.53 -8.30
C ALA A 23 8.02 -16.41 -9.51
N ALA A 24 7.57 -15.81 -10.62
CA ALA A 24 7.32 -16.51 -11.87
C ALA A 24 8.58 -17.15 -12.49
N GLY A 25 9.79 -16.70 -12.12
CA GLY A 25 11.05 -17.29 -12.55
C GLY A 25 11.47 -18.55 -11.78
N SER A 26 10.71 -18.95 -10.75
CA SER A 26 11.06 -20.10 -9.92
C SER A 26 10.39 -21.39 -10.38
N ILE A 27 11.20 -22.37 -10.84
CA ILE A 27 10.72 -23.72 -11.17
C ILE A 27 10.15 -24.44 -9.94
N VAL A 28 10.66 -24.17 -8.75
CA VAL A 28 10.14 -24.71 -7.49
C VAL A 28 8.73 -24.19 -7.22
N SER A 29 8.51 -22.88 -7.38
CA SER A 29 7.16 -22.27 -7.24
C SER A 29 6.18 -22.86 -8.25
N TYR A 30 6.62 -23.12 -9.47
CA TYR A 30 5.81 -23.74 -10.51
C TYR A 30 5.46 -25.19 -10.18
N THR A 31 6.43 -26.02 -9.82
CA THR A 31 6.21 -27.45 -9.50
C THR A 31 5.38 -27.66 -8.24
N LEU A 32 5.45 -26.74 -7.28
CA LEU A 32 4.57 -26.71 -6.10
C LEU A 32 3.19 -26.15 -6.39
N GLY A 33 2.94 -25.62 -7.60
CA GLY A 33 1.68 -25.00 -7.96
C GLY A 33 1.43 -23.65 -7.27
N ILE A 34 2.47 -23.01 -6.75
CA ILE A 34 2.41 -21.63 -6.24
C ILE A 34 2.17 -20.66 -7.41
N THR A 35 2.88 -20.89 -8.53
CA THR A 35 2.67 -20.19 -9.79
C THR A 35 2.20 -21.17 -10.87
N ASN A 36 1.50 -20.68 -11.89
CA ASN A 36 1.06 -21.48 -13.05
C ASN A 36 1.83 -21.10 -14.33
N ILE A 37 2.94 -20.37 -14.18
CA ILE A 37 3.79 -19.95 -15.29
C ILE A 37 5.02 -20.86 -15.30
N ASP A 38 5.21 -21.60 -16.38
CA ASP A 38 6.39 -22.45 -16.57
C ASP A 38 7.62 -21.57 -16.91
N PRO A 39 8.58 -21.40 -15.99
CA PRO A 39 9.73 -20.52 -16.22
C PRO A 39 10.67 -21.04 -17.31
N VAL A 40 10.73 -22.35 -17.54
CA VAL A 40 11.57 -22.94 -18.61
C VAL A 40 10.98 -22.65 -19.98
N ARG A 41 9.66 -22.86 -20.12
CA ARG A 41 8.94 -22.57 -21.37
C ARG A 41 9.05 -21.11 -21.81
N TYR A 42 9.02 -20.19 -20.87
CA TYR A 42 9.07 -18.74 -21.13
C TYR A 42 10.47 -18.14 -20.94
N ASN A 43 11.48 -18.95 -20.73
CA ASN A 43 12.88 -18.54 -20.53
C ASN A 43 13.04 -17.44 -19.47
N LEU A 44 12.37 -17.60 -18.33
CA LEU A 44 12.42 -16.66 -17.23
C LEU A 44 13.66 -16.92 -16.35
N LEU A 45 14.34 -15.85 -15.95
CA LEU A 45 15.56 -15.93 -15.17
C LEU A 45 15.26 -16.13 -13.68
N PHE A 46 15.78 -17.21 -13.10
CA PHE A 46 15.68 -17.50 -11.67
C PHE A 46 16.39 -16.45 -10.79
N GLU A 47 17.47 -15.87 -11.30
CA GLU A 47 18.27 -14.85 -10.60
C GLU A 47 17.46 -13.56 -10.31
N ARG A 48 16.36 -13.35 -10.98
CA ARG A 48 15.41 -12.26 -10.65
C ARG A 48 14.60 -12.55 -9.40
N PHE A 49 14.42 -13.82 -9.05
CA PHE A 49 13.70 -14.26 -7.84
C PHE A 49 14.65 -14.43 -6.65
N LEU A 50 15.76 -15.15 -6.86
CA LEU A 50 16.79 -15.35 -5.84
C LEU A 50 18.16 -15.16 -6.49
N ASN A 51 18.97 -14.27 -5.92
CA ASN A 51 20.35 -14.03 -6.36
C ASN A 51 21.27 -14.01 -5.13
N PRO A 52 22.36 -14.77 -5.11
CA PRO A 52 23.33 -14.77 -4.00
C PRO A 52 23.94 -13.39 -3.71
N GLU A 53 24.04 -12.53 -4.72
CA GLU A 53 24.55 -11.15 -4.58
C GLU A 53 23.51 -10.18 -3.99
N ARG A 54 22.23 -10.56 -4.00
CA ARG A 54 21.14 -9.75 -3.48
C ARG A 54 20.63 -10.34 -2.17
N VAL A 55 21.09 -9.80 -1.06
CA VAL A 55 20.65 -10.20 0.29
C VAL A 55 19.24 -9.63 0.54
N SER A 56 18.23 -10.24 -0.08
CA SER A 56 16.83 -9.92 0.18
C SER A 56 16.02 -11.21 0.23
N MET A 57 15.03 -11.24 1.12
CA MET A 57 14.06 -12.34 1.17
C MET A 57 13.29 -12.44 -0.15
N PRO A 58 12.94 -13.68 -0.60
CA PRO A 58 12.11 -13.83 -1.79
C PRO A 58 10.74 -13.19 -1.58
N ASP A 59 10.27 -12.51 -2.61
CA ASP A 59 8.97 -11.86 -2.65
C ASP A 59 8.03 -12.66 -3.56
N ILE A 60 6.92 -13.14 -2.97
CA ILE A 60 5.91 -13.95 -3.67
C ILE A 60 4.57 -13.25 -3.55
N ASP A 61 4.21 -12.52 -4.59
CA ASP A 61 2.89 -11.89 -4.69
C ASP A 61 1.84 -12.90 -5.17
N VAL A 62 0.73 -13.01 -4.45
CA VAL A 62 -0.39 -13.88 -4.81
C VAL A 62 -1.66 -13.06 -4.96
N ASP A 63 -2.27 -13.14 -6.15
CA ASP A 63 -3.53 -12.47 -6.44
C ASP A 63 -4.71 -13.42 -6.19
N PHE A 64 -5.70 -12.95 -5.43
CA PHE A 64 -6.95 -13.67 -5.15
C PHE A 64 -8.15 -12.90 -5.69
N CYS A 65 -9.24 -13.61 -5.91
CA CYS A 65 -10.54 -13.01 -6.17
C CYS A 65 -10.84 -11.93 -5.12
N PHE A 66 -11.10 -10.71 -5.58
CA PHE A 66 -11.30 -9.54 -4.72
C PHE A 66 -12.44 -9.75 -3.70
N GLU A 67 -13.56 -10.32 -4.15
CA GLU A 67 -14.75 -10.53 -3.31
C GLU A 67 -14.53 -11.56 -2.20
N ARG A 68 -13.68 -12.58 -2.48
CA ARG A 68 -13.48 -13.71 -1.57
C ARG A 68 -12.12 -13.76 -0.89
N ARG A 69 -11.29 -12.75 -1.09
CA ARG A 69 -9.96 -12.64 -0.47
C ARG A 69 -10.02 -12.73 1.06
N GLN A 70 -11.04 -12.16 1.68
CA GLN A 70 -11.19 -12.20 3.14
C GLN A 70 -11.28 -13.62 3.68
N GLU A 71 -11.90 -14.55 2.96
CA GLU A 71 -11.98 -15.96 3.36
C GLU A 71 -10.60 -16.62 3.48
N VAL A 72 -9.65 -16.22 2.61
CA VAL A 72 -8.26 -16.72 2.66
C VAL A 72 -7.52 -16.14 3.87
N ILE A 73 -7.71 -14.84 4.16
CA ILE A 73 -7.15 -14.20 5.36
C ILE A 73 -7.70 -14.88 6.61
N ASP A 74 -9.01 -15.11 6.68
CA ASP A 74 -9.65 -15.77 7.82
C ASP A 74 -9.16 -17.22 8.00
N TYR A 75 -8.85 -17.92 6.92
CA TYR A 75 -8.22 -19.23 6.99
C TYR A 75 -6.82 -19.15 7.64
N VAL A 76 -6.00 -18.21 7.21
CA VAL A 76 -4.66 -17.99 7.77
C VAL A 76 -4.75 -17.65 9.27
N VAL A 77 -5.68 -16.77 9.65
CA VAL A 77 -5.94 -16.43 11.06
C VAL A 77 -6.36 -17.65 11.86
N ARG A 78 -7.28 -18.48 11.35
CA ARG A 78 -7.71 -19.72 12.03
C ARG A 78 -6.58 -20.72 12.19
N LYS A 79 -5.72 -20.83 11.15
CA LYS A 79 -4.64 -21.84 11.12
C LYS A 79 -3.47 -21.49 12.02
N TYR A 80 -3.04 -20.22 12.01
CA TYR A 80 -1.83 -19.80 12.71
C TYR A 80 -2.10 -19.11 14.06
N GLY A 81 -3.36 -18.75 14.34
CA GLY A 81 -3.79 -18.14 15.58
C GLY A 81 -4.10 -16.65 15.45
N LYS A 82 -5.15 -16.19 16.12
CA LYS A 82 -5.61 -14.79 16.12
C LYS A 82 -4.60 -13.84 16.75
N ASP A 83 -3.77 -14.34 17.64
CA ASP A 83 -2.74 -13.64 18.38
C ASP A 83 -1.39 -13.58 17.64
N ARG A 84 -1.30 -14.27 16.49
CA ARG A 84 -0.10 -14.37 15.65
C ARG A 84 -0.26 -13.86 14.25
N VAL A 85 -1.50 -13.60 13.83
CA VAL A 85 -1.83 -13.16 12.47
C VAL A 85 -2.59 -11.85 12.53
N VAL A 86 -2.03 -10.81 11.91
CA VAL A 86 -2.62 -9.48 11.90
C VAL A 86 -2.35 -8.80 10.56
N GLN A 87 -3.27 -7.94 10.13
CA GLN A 87 -3.07 -7.12 8.94
C GLN A 87 -2.09 -5.97 9.23
N ILE A 88 -1.39 -5.52 8.19
CA ILE A 88 -0.45 -4.39 8.28
C ILE A 88 -1.25 -3.08 8.29
N VAL A 89 -0.80 -2.11 9.08
CA VAL A 89 -1.33 -0.74 9.03
C VAL A 89 -0.92 -0.06 7.72
N THR A 90 -1.75 0.85 7.24
CA THR A 90 -1.37 1.84 6.21
C THR A 90 -1.65 3.22 6.75
N PHE A 91 -0.70 4.12 6.61
CA PHE A 91 -0.86 5.52 6.96
C PHE A 91 -1.24 6.32 5.72
N GLY A 92 -2.44 6.88 5.73
CA GLY A 92 -2.85 7.84 4.73
C GLY A 92 -2.27 9.22 5.07
N THR A 93 -1.38 9.74 4.20
CA THR A 93 -0.76 11.05 4.38
C THR A 93 -1.48 12.14 3.58
N MET A 94 -1.29 13.38 3.98
CA MET A 94 -1.78 14.55 3.26
C MET A 94 -0.91 14.78 2.02
N ALA A 95 -1.26 14.13 0.90
CA ALA A 95 -0.59 14.34 -0.38
C ALA A 95 -0.92 15.71 -0.97
N ALA A 96 -0.10 16.19 -1.93
CA ALA A 96 -0.17 17.54 -2.49
C ALA A 96 -1.58 18.05 -2.85
N LYS A 97 -2.38 17.26 -3.59
CA LYS A 97 -3.77 17.66 -3.93
C LYS A 97 -4.70 17.65 -2.73
N ALA A 98 -4.52 16.67 -1.83
CA ALA A 98 -5.38 16.51 -0.66
C ALA A 98 -5.13 17.65 0.33
N VAL A 99 -3.84 17.97 0.59
CA VAL A 99 -3.49 19.03 1.54
C VAL A 99 -4.02 20.40 1.12
N ILE A 100 -3.97 20.76 -0.17
CA ILE A 100 -4.55 21.99 -0.69
C ILE A 100 -6.06 22.04 -0.41
N ARG A 101 -6.78 20.95 -0.68
CA ARG A 101 -8.23 20.87 -0.44
C ARG A 101 -8.59 20.93 1.03
N ASP A 102 -7.85 20.23 1.88
CA ASP A 102 -8.12 20.20 3.31
C ASP A 102 -7.83 21.56 3.97
N VAL A 103 -6.68 22.16 3.66
CA VAL A 103 -6.32 23.49 4.16
C VAL A 103 -7.29 24.56 3.65
N GLY A 104 -7.63 24.53 2.36
CA GLY A 104 -8.58 25.48 1.77
C GLY A 104 -9.95 25.42 2.45
N ARG A 105 -10.44 24.21 2.74
CA ARG A 105 -11.69 24.02 3.47
C ARG A 105 -11.63 24.55 4.90
N VAL A 106 -10.54 24.31 5.62
CA VAL A 106 -10.38 24.78 7.01
C VAL A 106 -10.22 26.28 7.08
N LEU A 107 -9.56 26.89 6.10
CA LEU A 107 -9.44 28.35 6.00
C LEU A 107 -10.71 29.05 5.50
N GLY A 108 -11.75 28.29 5.14
CA GLY A 108 -13.04 28.79 4.70
C GLY A 108 -13.07 29.30 3.25
N HIS A 109 -12.09 28.93 2.42
CA HIS A 109 -12.09 29.31 1.01
C HIS A 109 -13.21 28.62 0.24
N PRO A 110 -13.82 29.31 -0.76
CA PRO A 110 -14.81 28.71 -1.64
C PRO A 110 -14.28 27.48 -2.39
N TYR A 111 -15.10 26.43 -2.54
CA TYR A 111 -14.71 25.20 -3.22
C TYR A 111 -14.09 25.45 -4.61
N GLY A 112 -14.69 26.32 -5.42
CA GLY A 112 -14.19 26.62 -6.77
C GLY A 112 -12.79 27.24 -6.79
N PHE A 113 -12.47 28.07 -5.79
CA PHE A 113 -11.14 28.65 -5.62
C PHE A 113 -10.11 27.53 -5.32
N VAL A 114 -10.38 26.70 -4.34
CA VAL A 114 -9.50 25.61 -3.91
C VAL A 114 -9.36 24.55 -5.01
N ASP A 115 -10.44 24.19 -5.70
CA ASP A 115 -10.42 23.19 -6.77
C ASP A 115 -9.59 23.65 -7.97
N ARG A 116 -9.64 24.94 -8.33
CA ARG A 116 -8.80 25.55 -9.36
C ARG A 116 -7.30 25.32 -9.05
N ILE A 117 -6.87 25.62 -7.83
CA ILE A 117 -5.47 25.47 -7.40
C ILE A 117 -5.08 23.99 -7.37
N SER A 118 -5.94 23.16 -6.79
CA SER A 118 -5.67 21.71 -6.70
C SER A 118 -5.57 21.03 -8.08
N LYS A 119 -6.27 21.54 -9.11
CA LYS A 119 -6.18 21.03 -10.49
C LYS A 119 -4.90 21.41 -11.21
N MET A 120 -4.19 22.46 -10.77
CA MET A 120 -2.85 22.79 -11.29
C MET A 120 -1.79 21.78 -10.85
N ILE A 121 -2.04 20.99 -9.82
CA ILE A 121 -1.10 19.96 -9.35
C ILE A 121 -1.25 18.71 -10.26
N PRO A 122 -0.16 18.20 -10.87
CA PRO A 122 -0.20 16.98 -11.68
C PRO A 122 -0.70 15.77 -10.88
N PRO A 123 -1.42 14.80 -11.50
CA PRO A 123 -1.98 13.64 -10.82
C PRO A 123 -0.98 12.50 -10.61
N ASP A 124 0.29 12.70 -10.86
CA ASP A 124 1.31 11.64 -10.85
C ASP A 124 1.50 11.03 -9.45
N PRO A 125 1.69 9.71 -9.35
CA PRO A 125 2.01 9.05 -8.09
C PRO A 125 3.28 9.64 -7.44
N GLY A 126 3.21 9.96 -6.15
CA GLY A 126 4.34 10.56 -5.42
C GLY A 126 4.60 12.04 -5.76
N MET A 127 3.62 12.72 -6.36
CA MET A 127 3.66 14.16 -6.58
C MET A 127 3.66 14.91 -5.24
N THR A 128 4.61 15.83 -5.08
CA THR A 128 4.70 16.75 -3.95
C THR A 128 4.44 18.19 -4.41
N LEU A 129 4.15 19.10 -3.48
CA LEU A 129 4.01 20.52 -3.82
C LEU A 129 5.31 21.07 -4.43
N ALA A 130 6.47 20.68 -3.92
CA ALA A 130 7.76 21.08 -4.51
C ALA A 130 7.88 20.66 -5.98
N LYS A 131 7.64 19.38 -6.28
CA LYS A 131 7.65 18.86 -7.67
C LYS A 131 6.59 19.53 -8.55
N ALA A 132 5.41 19.84 -7.99
CA ALA A 132 4.36 20.52 -8.73
C ALA A 132 4.77 21.94 -9.15
N PHE A 133 5.49 22.65 -8.30
CA PHE A 133 6.04 23.98 -8.66
C PHE A 133 7.10 23.91 -9.74
N GLU A 134 7.90 22.84 -9.80
CA GLU A 134 8.90 22.62 -10.86
C GLU A 134 8.23 22.26 -12.20
N ALA A 135 7.15 21.46 -12.15
CA ALA A 135 6.47 20.93 -13.34
C ALA A 135 5.48 21.92 -13.95
N GLU A 136 4.84 22.79 -13.15
CA GLU A 136 3.72 23.64 -13.57
C GLU A 136 4.00 25.15 -13.32
N PRO A 137 4.50 25.88 -14.32
CA PRO A 137 4.79 27.32 -14.17
C PRO A 137 3.57 28.16 -13.79
N GLN A 138 2.36 27.70 -14.17
CA GLN A 138 1.12 28.40 -13.81
C GLN A 138 0.87 28.40 -12.29
N LEU A 139 1.31 27.36 -11.58
CA LEU A 139 1.21 27.32 -10.12
C LEU A 139 2.11 28.34 -9.47
N GLN A 140 3.34 28.55 -9.98
CA GLN A 140 4.24 29.58 -9.54
C GLN A 140 3.66 30.97 -9.80
N THR A 141 3.12 31.20 -11.02
CA THR A 141 2.49 32.48 -11.36
C THR A 141 1.31 32.81 -10.42
N ALA A 142 0.47 31.82 -10.14
CA ALA A 142 -0.65 32.01 -9.21
C ALA A 142 -0.19 32.31 -7.79
N TYR A 143 0.85 31.64 -7.32
CA TYR A 143 1.46 31.87 -6.00
C TYR A 143 2.05 33.29 -5.88
N ASP A 144 2.70 33.80 -6.91
CA ASP A 144 3.36 35.10 -6.89
C ASP A 144 2.36 36.28 -7.08
N SER A 145 1.23 36.05 -7.74
CA SER A 145 0.27 37.09 -8.10
C SER A 145 -0.94 37.22 -7.14
N ASP A 146 -1.17 36.26 -6.25
CA ASP A 146 -2.37 36.20 -5.42
C ASP A 146 -2.00 35.80 -3.97
N GLU A 147 -2.15 36.77 -3.05
CA GLU A 147 -1.80 36.57 -1.63
C GLU A 147 -2.65 35.49 -0.93
N GLU A 148 -3.90 35.27 -1.37
CA GLU A 148 -4.74 34.19 -0.82
C GLU A 148 -4.22 32.80 -1.29
N VAL A 149 -3.81 32.68 -2.55
CA VAL A 149 -3.16 31.48 -3.09
C VAL A 149 -1.86 31.20 -2.34
N LYS A 150 -1.05 32.22 -2.12
CA LYS A 150 0.20 32.13 -1.39
C LYS A 150 -0.01 31.64 0.04
N ALA A 151 -0.91 32.26 0.78
CA ALA A 151 -1.24 31.88 2.15
C ALA A 151 -1.73 30.42 2.25
N LEU A 152 -2.59 29.99 1.31
CA LEU A 152 -3.10 28.63 1.21
C LEU A 152 -1.94 27.63 0.98
N ILE A 153 -1.07 27.92 0.01
CA ILE A 153 0.04 27.02 -0.35
C ILE A 153 1.09 26.98 0.76
N ASP A 154 1.43 28.07 1.39
CA ASP A 154 2.39 28.14 2.49
C ASP A 154 1.92 27.32 3.71
N MET A 155 0.63 27.36 4.01
CA MET A 155 0.04 26.51 5.04
C MET A 155 0.05 25.03 4.60
N ALA A 156 -0.30 24.75 3.36
CA ALA A 156 -0.31 23.41 2.81
C ALA A 156 1.09 22.75 2.83
N ARG A 157 2.14 23.51 2.51
CA ARG A 157 3.54 23.02 2.60
C ARG A 157 3.95 22.58 4.00
N LYS A 158 3.40 23.20 5.05
CA LYS A 158 3.68 22.80 6.45
C LYS A 158 2.99 21.50 6.84
N LEU A 159 1.91 21.14 6.17
CA LEU A 159 1.09 19.98 6.49
C LEU A 159 1.24 18.83 5.48
N GLU A 160 1.91 19.08 4.34
CA GLU A 160 2.18 18.04 3.36
C GLU A 160 2.96 16.88 3.99
N GLY A 161 2.55 15.65 3.73
CA GLY A 161 3.17 14.45 4.27
C GLY A 161 2.75 14.06 5.70
N VAL A 162 2.05 14.95 6.42
CA VAL A 162 1.53 14.60 7.76
C VAL A 162 0.51 13.47 7.65
N THR A 163 0.60 12.51 8.55
CA THR A 163 -0.36 11.41 8.64
C THR A 163 -1.74 11.94 8.99
N ARG A 164 -2.73 11.57 8.18
CA ARG A 164 -4.12 11.96 8.33
C ARG A 164 -4.98 10.88 8.97
N ASN A 165 -4.75 9.65 8.58
CA ASN A 165 -5.48 8.49 9.08
C ASN A 165 -4.61 7.23 9.06
N ALA A 166 -5.01 6.24 9.83
CA ALA A 166 -4.52 4.88 9.77
C ALA A 166 -5.62 3.98 9.21
N GLY A 167 -5.25 3.09 8.32
CA GLY A 167 -6.15 2.12 7.70
C GLY A 167 -5.53 0.72 7.69
N LYS A 168 -6.22 -0.23 7.09
CA LYS A 168 -5.72 -1.59 6.89
C LYS A 168 -5.07 -1.71 5.51
N HIS A 169 -3.92 -2.36 5.44
CA HIS A 169 -3.30 -2.68 4.15
C HIS A 169 -4.19 -3.62 3.34
N ALA A 170 -4.33 -3.34 2.06
CA ALA A 170 -5.26 -4.09 1.20
C ALA A 170 -4.90 -5.57 1.05
N GLY A 171 -3.65 -5.98 1.18
CA GLY A 171 -3.19 -7.35 0.95
C GLY A 171 -2.10 -7.84 1.90
N GLY A 172 -1.54 -6.98 2.76
CA GLY A 172 -0.47 -7.36 3.68
C GLY A 172 -0.99 -7.98 4.97
N VAL A 173 -0.46 -9.15 5.32
CA VAL A 173 -0.74 -9.87 6.55
C VAL A 173 0.59 -10.32 7.15
N VAL A 174 0.80 -10.04 8.43
CA VAL A 174 1.94 -10.53 9.20
C VAL A 174 1.56 -11.83 9.88
N ILE A 175 2.45 -12.82 9.80
CA ILE A 175 2.36 -14.10 10.53
C ILE A 175 3.60 -14.22 11.40
N SER A 176 3.44 -14.17 12.71
CA SER A 176 4.56 -14.24 13.67
C SER A 176 4.75 -15.65 14.25
N PRO A 177 5.97 -16.02 14.66
CA PRO A 177 6.25 -17.32 15.27
C PRO A 177 5.71 -17.43 16.71
N SER A 178 5.55 -16.31 17.42
CA SER A 178 4.92 -16.20 18.74
C SER A 178 3.85 -15.11 18.75
N LEU A 179 3.49 -14.55 19.91
CA LEU A 179 2.53 -13.45 19.98
C LEU A 179 3.02 -12.27 19.14
N ILE A 180 2.13 -11.68 18.37
CA ILE A 180 2.48 -10.53 17.53
C ILE A 180 2.99 -9.35 18.36
N THR A 181 2.49 -9.22 19.60
CA THR A 181 2.90 -8.18 20.55
C THR A 181 4.32 -8.33 21.09
N ASP A 182 4.97 -9.49 20.85
CA ASP A 182 6.40 -9.66 21.14
C ASP A 182 7.28 -8.92 20.11
N PHE A 183 6.72 -8.59 18.93
CA PHE A 183 7.44 -7.99 17.81
C PHE A 183 6.98 -6.57 17.50
N ALA A 184 5.67 -6.32 17.56
CA ALA A 184 5.08 -5.05 17.15
C ALA A 184 3.89 -4.67 18.02
N PRO A 185 3.72 -3.39 18.39
CA PRO A 185 2.50 -2.90 18.99
C PRO A 185 1.34 -3.02 18.01
N LEU A 186 0.14 -3.16 18.54
CA LEU A 186 -1.09 -3.21 17.75
C LEU A 186 -1.85 -1.90 17.86
N TYR A 187 -2.47 -1.52 16.75
CA TYR A 187 -3.42 -0.41 16.65
C TYR A 187 -4.80 -0.96 16.29
N CYS A 188 -5.82 -0.45 16.92
CA CYS A 188 -7.22 -0.69 16.55
C CYS A 188 -7.99 0.63 16.49
N ASP A 189 -9.11 0.62 15.80
CA ASP A 189 -10.06 1.72 15.82
C ASP A 189 -10.78 1.84 17.17
N ASN A 190 -11.66 2.83 17.31
CA ASN A 190 -12.41 3.09 18.53
C ASN A 190 -13.35 1.93 18.93
N GLU A 191 -13.68 1.05 18.00
CA GLU A 191 -14.54 -0.11 18.25
C GLU A 191 -13.72 -1.31 18.77
N GLY A 192 -12.39 -1.23 18.72
CA GLY A 192 -11.47 -2.30 19.14
C GLY A 192 -11.51 -3.53 18.25
N LEU A 193 -12.13 -3.42 17.09
CA LEU A 193 -12.29 -4.50 16.12
C LEU A 193 -11.12 -4.50 15.12
N HIS A 194 -10.67 -5.71 14.77
CA HIS A 194 -9.69 -5.90 13.70
C HIS A 194 -8.36 -5.15 13.91
N PRO A 195 -7.56 -5.51 14.91
CA PRO A 195 -6.27 -4.89 15.14
C PRO A 195 -5.35 -5.01 13.91
N VAL A 196 -4.46 -4.03 13.75
CA VAL A 196 -3.40 -4.01 12.74
C VAL A 196 -2.05 -3.77 13.42
N THR A 197 -0.94 -4.12 12.78
CA THR A 197 0.38 -3.69 13.27
C THR A 197 0.47 -2.17 13.28
N HIS A 198 1.24 -1.60 14.20
CA HIS A 198 1.37 -0.14 14.32
C HIS A 198 2.61 0.43 13.61
N PHE A 199 3.56 -0.41 13.22
CA PHE A 199 4.73 0.03 12.44
C PHE A 199 4.39 0.22 10.96
N ASP A 200 5.11 1.13 10.30
CA ASP A 200 5.02 1.27 8.85
C ASP A 200 5.45 -0.05 8.18
N LYS A 201 4.90 -0.32 7.00
CA LYS A 201 5.19 -1.56 6.25
C LYS A 201 6.66 -1.71 5.86
N ASN A 202 7.45 -0.63 5.93
CA ASN A 202 8.86 -0.63 5.60
C ASN A 202 9.77 -0.80 6.83
N ASP A 203 9.21 -0.76 8.06
CA ASP A 203 9.90 -1.01 9.32
C ASP A 203 9.96 -2.52 9.63
#